data_90458edd67185ff0f3e3f09abe56ac27
#
_entry.id   90458edd67185ff0f3e3f09abe56ac27
#
_cell.length_a   1.000
_cell.length_b   1.000
_cell.length_c   1.000
_cell.angle_alpha   90.00
_cell.angle_beta   90.00
_cell.angle_gamma   90.00
#
_symmetry.space_group_name_H-M   'P 1'
#
loop_
_entity.id
_entity.type
_entity.pdbx_description
1 polymer ?
#
loop_
_entity_poly.entity_id
_entity_poly.type
_entity_poly.pdbx_seq_one_letter_code
_entity_poly.pdbx_strand_id
1 'polypeptide(L)'
;MSEASVSTILKAMTVGILRQGKVLTWDLICLTREVWTFGQGEHDCITTNPFGQKVKYKFASKFEIDTDGSLNMIHAKTKHLNFLKQEVRYKRIVKQFSDNLLQSKIDNFQKILFNDVCSDIPNAFWHRKRLIVNLPYVKEFNEKNIPTKARPIQMNAETVEFCKKEIHDLLEKKLIRKSKSPWSCTAFYVQKNTKIERGTPCLVINYKPLNKVLEWIRYPIPDKNDLVHRLSDVVVFSKYDVKSGFWQVQISENDKYKTAFTIPFGHYKRNVMPFGLKNAPSEFQNIMNDIFNSFSHFTIVYIDDVLIYSNSIDEHWKHLHSFLETIEHNGLVVSAKKIKLYQTKVCFLGYDISKG
;
A
#
# COMPACT_ATOMS: atom_id res chain seq x y z
N MET A 1 -30.86 -31.68 -19.23
CA MET A 1 -31.21 -31.28 -17.84
C MET A 1 -31.49 -29.78 -17.86
N SER A 2 -32.65 -29.33 -17.35
CA SER A 2 -32.97 -27.90 -17.31
C SER A 2 -32.12 -27.20 -16.23
N GLU A 3 -31.80 -25.92 -16.41
CA GLU A 3 -31.04 -25.13 -15.42
C GLU A 3 -31.69 -25.14 -14.02
N ALA A 4 -32.98 -25.29 -13.95
CA ALA A 4 -33.73 -25.44 -12.70
C ALA A 4 -33.37 -26.72 -11.91
N SER A 5 -33.05 -27.83 -12.60
CA SER A 5 -32.62 -29.07 -11.96
C SER A 5 -31.20 -28.95 -11.36
N VAL A 6 -30.31 -28.23 -12.04
CA VAL A 6 -28.94 -28.00 -11.58
C VAL A 6 -28.92 -27.08 -10.34
N SER A 7 -29.75 -26.03 -10.34
CA SER A 7 -29.91 -25.13 -9.19
C SER A 7 -30.48 -25.84 -7.96
N THR A 8 -31.42 -26.75 -8.15
CA THR A 8 -32.02 -27.53 -7.06
C THR A 8 -31.04 -28.57 -6.51
N ILE A 9 -30.25 -29.20 -7.38
CA ILE A 9 -29.17 -30.11 -6.99
C ILE A 9 -28.09 -29.36 -6.22
N LEU A 10 -27.66 -28.18 -6.70
CA LEU A 10 -26.68 -27.33 -6.01
C LEU A 10 -27.17 -26.89 -4.62
N LYS A 11 -28.45 -26.53 -4.46
CA LYS A 11 -29.04 -26.19 -3.16
C LYS A 11 -29.08 -27.41 -2.22
N ALA A 12 -29.47 -28.57 -2.71
CA ALA A 12 -29.47 -29.81 -1.91
C ALA A 12 -28.05 -30.22 -1.48
N MET A 13 -27.07 -30.01 -2.35
CA MET A 13 -25.66 -30.28 -2.08
C MET A 13 -25.06 -29.34 -1.02
N THR A 14 -25.59 -28.13 -0.91
CA THR A 14 -25.13 -27.15 0.11
C THR A 14 -25.67 -27.50 1.51
N VAL A 15 -26.77 -28.24 1.62
CA VAL A 15 -27.42 -28.58 2.91
C VAL A 15 -26.88 -29.89 3.53
N GLY A 16 -26.25 -30.75 2.73
CA GLY A 16 -25.71 -32.03 3.19
C GLY A 16 -26.78 -33.13 3.35
N ILE A 17 -26.34 -34.36 3.31
CA ILE A 17 -27.15 -35.57 3.47
C ILE A 17 -26.90 -36.15 4.86
N LEU A 18 -27.95 -36.40 5.62
CA LEU A 18 -27.87 -37.02 6.94
C LEU A 18 -27.79 -38.55 6.82
N ARG A 19 -26.73 -39.15 7.32
CA ARG A 19 -26.58 -40.59 7.49
C ARG A 19 -26.40 -40.91 8.95
N GLN A 20 -27.32 -41.63 9.56
CA GLN A 20 -27.24 -42.04 10.97
C GLN A 20 -26.78 -40.87 11.89
N GLY A 21 -27.38 -39.69 11.73
CA GLY A 21 -27.03 -38.49 12.48
C GLY A 21 -25.73 -37.80 12.10
N LYS A 22 -25.06 -38.20 11.03
CA LYS A 22 -23.83 -37.51 10.50
C LYS A 22 -24.11 -36.83 9.18
N VAL A 23 -23.61 -35.59 9.03
CA VAL A 23 -23.69 -34.83 7.78
C VAL A 23 -22.65 -35.37 6.79
N LEU A 24 -23.07 -35.77 5.61
CA LEU A 24 -22.16 -36.11 4.51
C LEU A 24 -21.83 -34.88 3.71
N THR A 25 -20.53 -34.65 3.46
CA THR A 25 -20.04 -33.49 2.74
C THR A 25 -20.05 -33.70 1.22
N TRP A 26 -19.99 -32.60 0.47
CA TRP A 26 -19.97 -32.54 -1.00
C TRP A 26 -18.96 -33.51 -1.64
N ASP A 27 -17.77 -33.61 -1.06
CA ASP A 27 -16.71 -34.47 -1.58
C ASP A 27 -17.08 -35.96 -1.64
N LEU A 28 -17.92 -36.41 -0.71
CA LEU A 28 -18.40 -37.80 -0.71
C LEU A 28 -19.46 -38.03 -1.81
N ILE A 29 -20.25 -37.01 -2.14
CA ILE A 29 -21.29 -37.07 -3.17
C ILE A 29 -20.68 -37.06 -4.58
N CYS A 30 -19.63 -36.26 -4.78
CA CYS A 30 -18.92 -36.20 -6.07
C CYS A 30 -18.14 -37.47 -6.39
N LEU A 31 -17.67 -38.21 -5.38
CA LEU A 31 -16.95 -39.46 -5.55
C LEU A 31 -17.82 -40.62 -6.01
N THR A 32 -19.14 -40.58 -5.78
CA THR A 32 -20.08 -41.69 -6.09
C THR A 32 -20.61 -41.69 -7.51
N ARG A 33 -20.41 -40.62 -8.31
CA ARG A 33 -20.88 -40.49 -9.72
C ARG A 33 -22.38 -40.80 -9.96
N GLU A 34 -23.23 -40.81 -8.95
CA GLU A 34 -24.65 -41.16 -9.09
C GLU A 34 -25.51 -39.92 -9.35
N VAL A 35 -26.41 -40.04 -10.34
CA VAL A 35 -27.41 -39.02 -10.66
C VAL A 35 -28.64 -39.27 -9.79
N TRP A 36 -28.98 -38.30 -8.93
CA TRP A 36 -30.11 -38.34 -8.03
C TRP A 36 -31.31 -37.63 -8.63
N THR A 37 -32.46 -38.25 -8.70
CA THR A 37 -33.72 -37.63 -9.06
C THR A 37 -34.52 -37.35 -7.80
N PHE A 38 -34.89 -36.08 -7.59
CA PHE A 38 -35.69 -35.62 -6.44
C PHE A 38 -37.15 -35.55 -6.83
N GLY A 39 -38.02 -36.29 -6.11
CA GLY A 39 -39.46 -36.14 -6.13
C GLY A 39 -39.94 -35.29 -4.96
N GLN A 40 -41.18 -34.80 -5.03
CA GLN A 40 -41.83 -34.15 -3.87
C GLN A 40 -42.28 -35.24 -2.90
N GLY A 41 -41.69 -35.25 -1.68
CA GLY A 41 -42.07 -36.16 -0.60
C GLY A 41 -40.89 -36.66 0.23
N GLU A 42 -41.20 -37.36 1.34
CA GLU A 42 -40.20 -38.08 2.11
C GLU A 42 -39.72 -39.29 1.32
N HIS A 43 -38.49 -39.25 0.85
CA HIS A 43 -37.92 -40.39 0.11
C HIS A 43 -36.69 -40.92 0.82
N ASP A 44 -36.74 -42.20 1.12
CA ASP A 44 -35.57 -42.99 1.48
C ASP A 44 -34.78 -43.33 0.21
N CYS A 45 -33.53 -42.86 0.14
CA CYS A 45 -32.67 -43.25 -0.97
C CYS A 45 -31.67 -44.34 -0.54
N ILE A 46 -31.62 -45.41 -1.31
CA ILE A 46 -30.69 -46.51 -1.08
C ILE A 46 -29.62 -46.45 -2.18
N THR A 47 -28.37 -46.27 -1.78
CA THR A 47 -27.23 -46.35 -2.72
C THR A 47 -26.18 -47.34 -2.21
N THR A 48 -25.26 -47.72 -3.06
CA THR A 48 -24.16 -48.63 -2.75
C THR A 48 -22.90 -47.79 -2.47
N ASN A 49 -22.29 -47.95 -1.31
CA ASN A 49 -21.05 -47.25 -1.00
C ASN A 49 -19.87 -47.80 -1.82
N PRO A 50 -18.70 -47.14 -1.85
CA PRO A 50 -17.51 -47.63 -2.57
C PRO A 50 -17.03 -49.03 -2.13
N PHE A 51 -17.53 -49.57 -1.03
CA PHE A 51 -17.21 -50.89 -0.48
C PHE A 51 -18.29 -51.94 -0.82
N GLY A 52 -19.26 -51.62 -1.72
CA GLY A 52 -20.29 -52.53 -2.15
C GLY A 52 -21.46 -52.70 -1.17
N GLN A 53 -21.54 -51.97 -0.09
CA GLN A 53 -22.62 -52.08 0.91
C GLN A 53 -23.78 -51.15 0.54
N LYS A 54 -25.02 -51.64 0.61
CA LYS A 54 -26.23 -50.81 0.46
C LYS A 54 -26.41 -49.92 1.65
N VAL A 55 -26.51 -48.62 1.42
CA VAL A 55 -26.65 -47.60 2.45
C VAL A 55 -27.93 -46.81 2.20
N LYS A 56 -28.77 -46.72 3.23
CA LYS A 56 -30.03 -45.96 3.20
C LYS A 56 -29.80 -44.56 3.74
N TYR A 57 -30.22 -43.54 2.98
CA TYR A 57 -30.17 -42.16 3.37
C TYR A 57 -31.63 -41.65 3.52
N LYS A 58 -31.92 -40.95 4.61
CA LYS A 58 -33.16 -40.27 4.82
C LYS A 58 -32.99 -38.78 4.49
N PHE A 59 -33.84 -38.25 3.63
CA PHE A 59 -33.92 -36.81 3.39
C PHE A 59 -34.94 -36.22 4.36
N ALA A 60 -34.56 -35.18 5.07
CA ALA A 60 -35.52 -34.44 5.91
C ALA A 60 -36.42 -33.62 5.02
N SER A 61 -37.73 -33.85 5.11
CA SER A 61 -38.79 -33.18 4.32
C SER A 61 -39.09 -31.75 4.76
N LYS A 62 -38.64 -31.36 5.94
CA LYS A 62 -38.63 -29.97 6.42
C LYS A 62 -37.21 -29.52 6.68
N PHE A 63 -36.81 -28.54 5.91
CA PHE A 63 -35.64 -27.75 6.22
C PHE A 63 -35.93 -26.83 7.42
N GLU A 64 -36.02 -27.35 8.62
CA GLU A 64 -35.55 -26.60 9.75
C GLU A 64 -34.05 -26.58 9.63
N ILE A 65 -33.58 -25.63 8.84
CA ILE A 65 -32.21 -25.32 8.73
C ILE A 65 -31.84 -24.77 10.12
N ASP A 66 -31.22 -25.59 10.94
CA ASP A 66 -30.30 -25.08 11.94
C ASP A 66 -29.15 -24.47 11.13
N THR A 67 -29.43 -23.28 10.60
CA THR A 67 -28.65 -22.58 9.58
C THR A 67 -27.30 -22.20 10.14
N ASP A 68 -27.17 -22.11 11.45
CA ASP A 68 -25.93 -21.66 12.07
C ASP A 68 -24.89 -22.80 12.23
N GLY A 69 -25.28 -24.02 12.60
CA GLY A 69 -24.31 -25.08 12.87
C GLY A 69 -23.67 -25.69 11.62
N SER A 70 -24.45 -25.97 10.56
CA SER A 70 -23.91 -26.64 9.35
C SER A 70 -23.18 -25.65 8.43
N LEU A 71 -23.66 -24.41 8.29
CA LEU A 71 -22.93 -23.33 7.59
C LEU A 71 -21.61 -23.01 8.28
N ASN A 72 -21.60 -22.93 9.60
CA ASN A 72 -20.39 -22.70 10.36
C ASN A 72 -19.37 -23.85 10.21
N MET A 73 -19.82 -25.11 10.15
CA MET A 73 -18.91 -26.24 9.87
C MET A 73 -18.35 -26.23 8.46
N ILE A 74 -19.13 -25.87 7.44
CA ILE A 74 -18.66 -25.74 6.07
C ILE A 74 -17.68 -24.59 5.96
N HIS A 75 -17.99 -23.44 6.54
CA HIS A 75 -17.07 -22.30 6.60
C HIS A 75 -15.76 -22.63 7.34
N ALA A 76 -15.83 -23.33 8.48
CA ALA A 76 -14.65 -23.75 9.22
C ALA A 76 -13.77 -24.72 8.42
N LYS A 77 -14.37 -25.68 7.72
CA LYS A 77 -13.62 -26.63 6.85
C LYS A 77 -13.02 -25.94 5.64
N THR A 78 -13.76 -25.05 4.98
CA THR A 78 -13.26 -24.27 3.85
C THR A 78 -12.09 -23.37 4.28
N LYS A 79 -12.23 -22.70 5.43
CA LYS A 79 -11.17 -21.88 6.02
C LYS A 79 -9.92 -22.72 6.35
N HIS A 80 -10.10 -23.92 6.91
CA HIS A 80 -9.00 -24.84 7.20
C HIS A 80 -8.33 -25.34 5.92
N LEU A 81 -9.08 -25.71 4.89
CA LEU A 81 -8.53 -26.14 3.60
C LEU A 81 -7.75 -25.01 2.92
N ASN A 82 -8.26 -23.80 2.95
CA ASN A 82 -7.54 -22.62 2.43
C ASN A 82 -6.26 -22.38 3.20
N PHE A 83 -6.30 -22.48 4.51
CA PHE A 83 -5.09 -22.41 5.35
C PHE A 83 -4.05 -23.47 4.96
N LEU A 84 -4.44 -24.72 4.78
CA LEU A 84 -3.53 -25.77 4.34
C LEU A 84 -2.95 -25.52 2.95
N LYS A 85 -3.74 -25.03 2.00
CA LYS A 85 -3.27 -24.65 0.66
C LYS A 85 -2.24 -23.51 0.75
N GLN A 86 -2.47 -22.52 1.60
CA GLN A 86 -1.52 -21.43 1.85
C GLN A 86 -0.21 -21.94 2.47
N GLU A 87 -0.29 -22.85 3.45
CA GLU A 87 0.91 -23.46 4.05
C GLU A 87 1.77 -24.23 3.04
N VAL A 88 1.14 -25.01 2.17
CA VAL A 88 1.85 -25.74 1.10
C VAL A 88 2.51 -24.77 0.11
N ARG A 89 1.77 -23.73 -0.31
CA ARG A 89 2.29 -22.67 -1.19
C ARG A 89 3.47 -21.95 -0.54
N TYR A 90 3.33 -21.55 0.72
CA TYR A 90 4.38 -20.89 1.49
C TYR A 90 5.66 -21.74 1.58
N LYS A 91 5.53 -23.01 1.96
CA LYS A 91 6.68 -23.94 2.04
C LYS A 91 7.39 -24.10 0.68
N ARG A 92 6.63 -24.17 -0.41
CA ARG A 92 7.18 -24.25 -1.77
C ARG A 92 7.97 -22.97 -2.11
N ILE A 93 7.43 -21.80 -1.84
CA ILE A 93 8.09 -20.50 -2.09
C ILE A 93 9.36 -20.36 -1.25
N VAL A 94 9.31 -20.69 0.04
CA VAL A 94 10.48 -20.66 0.92
C VAL A 94 11.59 -21.57 0.38
N LYS A 95 11.23 -22.77 -0.13
CA LYS A 95 12.20 -23.67 -0.77
C LYS A 95 12.79 -23.06 -2.05
N GLN A 96 11.97 -22.38 -2.86
CA GLN A 96 12.44 -21.71 -4.08
C GLN A 96 13.41 -20.55 -3.76
N PHE A 97 13.23 -19.86 -2.63
CA PHE A 97 14.16 -18.80 -2.19
C PHE A 97 15.56 -19.32 -1.83
N SER A 98 15.72 -20.60 -1.56
CA SER A 98 17.02 -21.22 -1.35
C SER A 98 17.75 -21.56 -2.66
N ASP A 99 17.15 -21.29 -3.83
CA ASP A 99 17.76 -21.51 -5.14
C ASP A 99 18.75 -20.37 -5.45
N ASN A 100 20.01 -20.77 -5.66
CA ASN A 100 21.09 -19.84 -5.98
C ASN A 100 20.87 -19.05 -7.28
N LEU A 101 20.19 -19.66 -8.26
CA LEU A 101 19.87 -18.99 -9.52
C LEU A 101 18.86 -17.86 -9.28
N LEU A 102 17.85 -18.10 -8.46
CA LEU A 102 16.88 -17.08 -8.09
C LEU A 102 17.53 -15.94 -7.31
N GLN A 103 18.40 -16.25 -6.34
CA GLN A 103 19.13 -15.23 -5.58
C GLN A 103 19.98 -14.35 -6.51
N SER A 104 20.72 -14.96 -7.43
CA SER A 104 21.52 -14.20 -8.42
C SER A 104 20.65 -13.28 -9.28
N LYS A 105 19.45 -13.70 -9.69
CA LYS A 105 18.50 -12.84 -10.41
C LYS A 105 18.01 -11.67 -9.57
N ILE A 106 17.70 -11.92 -8.29
CA ILE A 106 17.26 -10.88 -7.35
C ILE A 106 18.38 -9.84 -7.15
N ASP A 107 19.61 -10.29 -6.95
CA ASP A 107 20.78 -9.41 -6.77
C ASP A 107 21.04 -8.55 -8.01
N ASN A 108 20.91 -9.12 -9.21
CA ASN A 108 21.03 -8.37 -10.45
C ASN A 108 19.91 -7.32 -10.61
N PHE A 109 18.67 -7.70 -10.30
CA PHE A 109 17.54 -6.76 -10.33
C PHE A 109 17.73 -5.62 -9.31
N GLN A 110 18.25 -5.94 -8.12
CA GLN A 110 18.57 -4.95 -7.11
C GLN A 110 19.64 -3.96 -7.59
N LYS A 111 20.66 -4.43 -8.32
CA LYS A 111 21.68 -3.56 -8.94
C LYS A 111 21.06 -2.63 -9.98
N ILE A 112 20.16 -3.12 -10.83
CA ILE A 112 19.41 -2.30 -11.79
C ILE A 112 18.62 -1.22 -11.05
N LEU A 113 17.82 -1.61 -10.03
CA LEU A 113 17.08 -0.65 -9.22
C LEU A 113 17.98 0.43 -8.60
N PHE A 114 19.16 0.05 -8.08
CA PHE A 114 20.08 1.01 -7.45
C PHE A 114 20.67 1.99 -8.44
N ASN A 115 20.95 1.56 -9.67
CA ASN A 115 21.54 2.41 -10.70
C ASN A 115 20.53 3.33 -11.36
N ASP A 116 19.30 2.85 -11.61
CA ASP A 116 18.35 3.51 -12.49
C ASP A 116 17.31 4.36 -11.71
N VAL A 117 16.83 3.88 -10.56
CA VAL A 117 15.73 4.52 -9.84
C VAL A 117 16.03 4.87 -8.38
N CYS A 118 17.14 4.42 -7.83
CA CYS A 118 17.58 4.86 -6.52
C CYS A 118 18.45 6.10 -6.61
N SER A 119 18.10 7.10 -5.85
CA SER A 119 18.89 8.31 -5.84
C SER A 119 19.65 8.46 -4.53
N ASP A 120 20.88 8.03 -4.58
CA ASP A 120 21.92 8.71 -3.80
C ASP A 120 22.55 9.87 -4.62
N ILE A 121 22.13 10.04 -5.88
CA ILE A 121 22.53 11.15 -6.74
C ILE A 121 21.82 12.42 -6.28
N PRO A 122 22.53 13.49 -5.91
CA PRO A 122 21.97 14.70 -5.32
C PRO A 122 20.88 15.40 -6.12
N ASN A 123 20.82 15.20 -7.43
CA ASN A 123 19.95 15.92 -8.36
C ASN A 123 18.84 15.05 -9.00
N ALA A 124 18.66 13.81 -8.55
CA ALA A 124 17.77 12.86 -9.22
C ALA A 124 16.30 13.31 -9.29
N PHE A 125 15.81 14.03 -8.28
CA PHE A 125 14.42 14.53 -8.30
C PHE A 125 14.22 15.71 -9.22
N TRP A 126 15.22 16.53 -9.37
CA TRP A 126 15.09 17.85 -9.95
C TRP A 126 15.01 17.85 -11.47
N HIS A 127 15.61 16.87 -12.10
CA HIS A 127 15.60 16.76 -13.56
C HIS A 127 14.35 16.09 -14.11
N ARG A 128 13.54 15.48 -13.27
CA ARG A 128 12.36 14.70 -13.65
C ARG A 128 11.04 15.46 -13.49
N LYS A 129 10.94 16.66 -13.99
CA LYS A 129 9.95 17.74 -13.82
C LYS A 129 8.48 17.43 -14.17
N ARG A 130 7.98 16.23 -13.99
CA ARG A 130 6.65 15.85 -14.46
C ARG A 130 5.52 16.12 -13.48
N LEU A 131 5.80 16.13 -12.20
CA LEU A 131 4.81 16.22 -11.12
C LEU A 131 4.78 17.64 -10.58
N ILE A 132 3.72 18.38 -10.86
CA ILE A 132 3.57 19.80 -10.45
C ILE A 132 2.23 19.96 -9.73
N VAL A 133 2.25 20.62 -8.57
CA VAL A 133 1.05 20.97 -7.78
C VAL A 133 0.86 22.47 -7.69
N ASN A 134 -0.39 22.88 -7.59
CA ASN A 134 -0.79 24.24 -7.30
C ASN A 134 -1.14 24.39 -5.82
N LEU A 135 -1.03 25.59 -5.30
CA LEU A 135 -1.40 25.94 -3.94
C LEU A 135 -2.49 27.03 -3.95
N PRO A 136 -3.73 26.68 -4.31
CA PRO A 136 -4.80 27.67 -4.43
C PRO A 136 -5.16 28.24 -3.08
N TYR A 137 -5.47 29.55 -3.07
CA TYR A 137 -6.06 30.20 -1.92
C TYR A 137 -7.56 29.96 -1.85
N VAL A 138 -8.12 30.02 -0.65
CA VAL A 138 -9.58 30.11 -0.47
C VAL A 138 -10.10 31.39 -1.17
N LYS A 139 -11.31 31.34 -1.73
CA LYS A 139 -11.88 32.41 -2.56
C LYS A 139 -11.91 33.78 -1.88
N GLU A 140 -12.08 33.78 -0.55
CA GLU A 140 -12.21 35.01 0.23
C GLU A 140 -10.85 35.62 0.62
N PHE A 141 -9.73 34.95 0.32
CA PHE A 141 -8.42 35.44 0.71
C PHE A 141 -7.91 36.51 -0.24
N ASN A 142 -7.54 37.66 0.34
CA ASN A 142 -6.86 38.72 -0.38
C ASN A 142 -5.39 38.78 0.01
N GLU A 143 -4.50 38.90 -0.94
CA GLU A 143 -3.04 38.95 -0.69
C GLU A 143 -2.59 40.15 0.15
N LYS A 144 -3.40 41.25 0.22
CA LYS A 144 -3.17 42.31 1.14
C LYS A 144 -3.22 41.87 2.62
N ASN A 145 -3.87 40.75 2.89
CA ASN A 145 -4.00 40.14 4.21
C ASN A 145 -2.89 39.13 4.53
N ILE A 146 -1.83 39.05 3.70
CA ILE A 146 -0.68 38.20 3.98
C ILE A 146 -0.08 38.66 5.36
N PRO A 147 0.09 37.73 6.32
CA PRO A 147 0.64 38.06 7.61
C PRO A 147 2.00 38.74 7.48
N THR A 148 2.19 39.80 8.26
CA THR A 148 3.47 40.52 8.31
C THR A 148 4.62 39.57 8.63
N LYS A 149 5.79 39.92 8.12
CA LYS A 149 7.04 39.14 8.19
C LYS A 149 7.26 38.54 9.58
N ALA A 150 7.32 37.20 9.60
CA ALA A 150 7.79 36.50 10.78
C ALA A 150 9.24 36.90 11.06
N ARG A 151 9.56 37.14 12.33
CA ARG A 151 10.94 37.39 12.78
C ARG A 151 11.68 36.05 12.79
N PRO A 152 12.95 36.01 12.34
CA PRO A 152 13.78 34.81 12.49
C PRO A 152 13.89 34.44 13.97
N ILE A 153 13.81 33.14 14.26
CA ILE A 153 14.10 32.64 15.61
C ILE A 153 15.61 32.67 15.81
N GLN A 154 16.03 33.17 16.96
CA GLN A 154 17.44 33.12 17.35
C GLN A 154 17.89 31.68 17.52
N MET A 155 19.10 31.40 17.05
CA MET A 155 19.74 30.10 17.12
C MET A 155 21.05 30.24 17.84
N ASN A 156 21.47 29.20 18.58
CA ASN A 156 22.82 29.15 19.14
C ASN A 156 23.87 28.97 18.01
N ALA A 157 25.12 29.25 18.32
CA ALA A 157 26.20 29.21 17.31
C ALA A 157 26.31 27.88 16.55
N GLU A 158 26.20 26.76 17.25
CA GLU A 158 26.24 25.40 16.68
C GLU A 158 25.08 25.17 15.69
N THR A 159 23.86 25.53 16.09
CA THR A 159 22.67 25.42 15.23
C THR A 159 22.78 26.33 14.00
N VAL A 160 23.41 27.50 14.13
CA VAL A 160 23.63 28.45 13.02
C VAL A 160 24.54 27.79 11.97
N GLU A 161 25.66 27.20 12.39
CA GLU A 161 26.58 26.55 11.46
C GLU A 161 25.95 25.34 10.77
N PHE A 162 25.20 24.54 11.53
CA PHE A 162 24.43 23.44 10.95
C PHE A 162 23.39 23.96 9.94
N CYS A 163 22.67 25.01 10.28
CA CYS A 163 21.67 25.63 9.40
C CYS A 163 22.30 26.17 8.11
N LYS A 164 23.45 26.84 8.19
CA LYS A 164 24.17 27.33 7.00
C LYS A 164 24.51 26.19 6.05
N LYS A 165 25.03 25.09 6.58
CA LYS A 165 25.37 23.92 5.81
C LYS A 165 24.14 23.30 5.14
N GLU A 166 23.03 23.10 5.90
CA GLU A 166 21.81 22.54 5.35
C GLU A 166 21.18 23.43 4.28
N ILE A 167 21.17 24.75 4.48
CA ILE A 167 20.66 25.71 3.49
C ILE A 167 21.53 25.70 2.22
N HIS A 168 22.83 25.60 2.37
CA HIS A 168 23.73 25.47 1.24
C HIS A 168 23.42 24.22 0.41
N ASP A 169 23.29 23.05 1.06
CA ASP A 169 22.91 21.78 0.43
C ASP A 169 21.54 21.88 -0.28
N LEU A 170 20.57 22.53 0.34
CA LEU A 170 19.24 22.70 -0.27
C LEU A 170 19.28 23.64 -1.49
N LEU A 171 20.13 24.66 -1.48
CA LEU A 171 20.36 25.55 -2.62
C LEU A 171 21.06 24.84 -3.77
N GLU A 172 22.13 24.08 -3.49
CA GLU A 172 22.84 23.26 -4.50
C GLU A 172 21.92 22.26 -5.16
N LYS A 173 21.10 21.59 -4.37
CA LYS A 173 20.06 20.66 -4.85
C LYS A 173 18.88 21.36 -5.51
N LYS A 174 18.88 22.69 -5.60
CA LYS A 174 17.82 23.51 -6.16
C LYS A 174 16.43 23.26 -5.54
N LEU A 175 16.36 22.73 -4.32
CA LEU A 175 15.13 22.50 -3.59
C LEU A 175 14.53 23.79 -3.00
N ILE A 176 15.39 24.78 -2.79
CA ILE A 176 15.04 26.14 -2.37
C ILE A 176 15.75 27.17 -3.24
N ARG A 177 15.28 28.41 -3.17
CA ARG A 177 15.95 29.58 -3.75
C ARG A 177 15.73 30.83 -2.88
N LYS A 178 16.57 31.85 -3.04
CA LYS A 178 16.40 33.16 -2.39
C LYS A 178 15.03 33.75 -2.75
N SER A 179 14.41 34.47 -1.84
CA SER A 179 13.06 35.01 -1.98
C SER A 179 12.98 36.49 -1.62
N LYS A 180 12.09 37.18 -2.32
CA LYS A 180 11.60 38.54 -1.95
C LYS A 180 10.08 38.50 -1.76
N SER A 181 9.53 37.33 -1.45
CA SER A 181 8.09 37.12 -1.26
C SER A 181 7.52 37.96 -0.14
N PRO A 182 6.25 38.42 -0.24
CA PRO A 182 5.53 38.97 0.89
C PRO A 182 5.27 37.93 2.01
N TRP A 183 5.21 36.63 1.66
CA TRP A 183 5.14 35.55 2.67
C TRP A 183 6.48 35.40 3.39
N SER A 184 6.41 35.12 4.68
CA SER A 184 7.58 34.85 5.51
C SER A 184 7.20 33.94 6.67
N CYS A 185 7.23 32.64 6.46
CA CYS A 185 7.00 31.66 7.53
C CYS A 185 8.25 31.50 8.39
N THR A 186 8.06 31.29 9.70
CA THR A 186 9.18 31.06 10.63
C THR A 186 9.76 29.67 10.45
N ALA A 187 11.10 29.59 10.39
CA ALA A 187 11.81 28.32 10.39
C ALA A 187 12.62 28.16 11.69
N PHE A 188 12.68 26.96 12.21
CA PHE A 188 13.40 26.60 13.44
C PHE A 188 13.85 25.13 13.41
N TYR A 189 14.75 24.78 14.31
CA TYR A 189 15.24 23.43 14.46
C TYR A 189 14.59 22.72 15.64
N VAL A 190 14.25 21.45 15.44
CA VAL A 190 13.77 20.55 16.49
C VAL A 190 14.63 19.32 16.57
N GLN A 191 14.91 18.84 17.77
CA GLN A 191 15.51 17.54 17.98
C GLN A 191 14.39 16.51 18.02
N LYS A 192 14.40 15.55 17.08
CA LYS A 192 13.47 14.42 17.11
C LYS A 192 13.97 13.39 18.12
N ASN A 193 13.08 12.89 18.99
CA ASN A 193 13.41 11.85 19.97
C ASN A 193 14.05 10.62 19.34
N THR A 194 13.59 10.20 18.14
CA THR A 194 14.18 9.12 17.36
C THR A 194 15.55 9.43 16.75
N LYS A 195 15.98 10.69 16.79
CA LYS A 195 17.30 11.16 16.29
C LYS A 195 18.21 11.67 17.39
N ILE A 196 17.78 11.67 18.66
CA ILE A 196 18.61 12.06 19.82
C ILE A 196 19.88 11.22 19.82
N GLU A 197 19.80 9.93 19.53
CA GLU A 197 20.98 9.04 19.40
C GLU A 197 21.90 9.41 18.22
N ARG A 198 21.40 10.19 17.23
CA ARG A 198 22.20 10.60 16.04
C ARG A 198 22.56 12.08 16.04
N GLY A 199 22.14 12.86 17.04
CA GLY A 199 22.56 14.26 17.23
C GLY A 199 22.22 15.25 16.12
N THR A 200 21.40 14.89 15.10
CA THR A 200 21.10 15.78 13.98
C THR A 200 19.75 16.47 14.12
N PRO A 201 19.71 17.81 14.32
CA PRO A 201 18.49 18.57 14.35
C PRO A 201 17.76 18.55 12.99
N CYS A 202 16.47 18.81 12.99
CA CYS A 202 15.64 18.83 11.79
C CYS A 202 15.05 20.22 11.57
N LEU A 203 15.25 20.80 10.39
CA LEU A 203 14.64 22.07 10.00
C LEU A 203 13.13 21.91 9.85
N VAL A 204 12.38 22.69 10.60
CA VAL A 204 10.92 22.75 10.55
C VAL A 204 10.49 24.15 10.15
N ILE A 205 9.54 24.27 9.24
CA ILE A 205 8.96 25.53 8.82
C ILE A 205 7.51 25.55 9.30
N ASN A 206 7.14 26.63 10.00
CA ASN A 206 5.80 26.82 10.50
C ASN A 206 4.87 27.32 9.39
N TYR A 207 4.28 26.43 8.63
CA TYR A 207 3.30 26.76 7.60
C TYR A 207 1.87 26.96 8.13
N LYS A 208 1.63 27.01 9.46
CA LYS A 208 0.28 27.25 10.00
C LYS A 208 -0.41 28.49 9.42
N PRO A 209 0.27 29.67 9.28
CA PRO A 209 -0.37 30.84 8.67
C PRO A 209 -0.80 30.59 7.22
N LEU A 210 0.06 29.96 6.41
CA LEU A 210 -0.24 29.62 5.03
C LEU A 210 -1.37 28.58 4.95
N ASN A 211 -1.33 27.54 5.76
CA ASN A 211 -2.34 26.48 5.78
C ASN A 211 -3.76 26.98 6.12
N LYS A 212 -3.89 28.12 6.80
CA LYS A 212 -5.19 28.74 7.10
C LYS A 212 -5.87 29.31 5.86
N VAL A 213 -5.08 29.80 4.91
CA VAL A 213 -5.57 30.51 3.73
C VAL A 213 -5.49 29.71 2.42
N LEU A 214 -4.84 28.58 2.44
CA LEU A 214 -4.90 27.64 1.32
C LEU A 214 -6.27 26.97 1.26
N GLU A 215 -6.78 26.74 0.08
CA GLU A 215 -7.94 25.87 -0.15
C GLU A 215 -7.61 24.45 0.32
N TRP A 216 -8.58 23.77 0.93
CA TRP A 216 -8.37 22.42 1.39
C TRP A 216 -8.71 21.41 0.30
N ILE A 217 -7.70 20.79 -0.28
CA ILE A 217 -7.84 19.70 -1.23
C ILE A 217 -8.06 18.40 -0.45
N ARG A 218 -9.29 17.89 -0.51
CA ARG A 218 -9.70 16.67 0.19
C ARG A 218 -9.60 15.49 -0.75
N TYR A 219 -8.41 14.92 -0.89
CA TYR A 219 -8.26 13.62 -1.52
C TYR A 219 -8.30 12.53 -0.44
N PRO A 220 -9.13 11.48 -0.59
CA PRO A 220 -9.23 10.44 0.43
C PRO A 220 -7.93 9.64 0.50
N ILE A 221 -7.32 9.62 1.69
CA ILE A 221 -6.24 8.69 1.98
C ILE A 221 -6.88 7.37 2.39
N PRO A 222 -6.52 6.23 1.78
CA PRO A 222 -7.13 4.95 2.09
C PRO A 222 -7.00 4.57 3.56
N ASP A 223 -7.99 3.86 4.09
CA ASP A 223 -7.86 3.26 5.43
C ASP A 223 -6.83 2.14 5.40
N LYS A 224 -6.00 2.08 6.44
CA LYS A 224 -4.92 1.09 6.53
C LYS A 224 -5.45 -0.34 6.63
N ASN A 225 -6.56 -0.53 7.34
CA ASN A 225 -7.15 -1.85 7.52
C ASN A 225 -7.68 -2.38 6.18
N ASP A 226 -8.37 -1.53 5.39
CA ASP A 226 -8.86 -1.90 4.06
C ASP A 226 -7.72 -2.32 3.13
N LEU A 227 -6.58 -1.62 3.21
CA LEU A 227 -5.40 -1.97 2.42
C LEU A 227 -4.80 -3.31 2.84
N VAL A 228 -4.74 -3.59 4.15
CA VAL A 228 -4.20 -4.86 4.68
C VAL A 228 -5.12 -6.03 4.33
N HIS A 229 -6.44 -5.85 4.34
CA HIS A 229 -7.40 -6.89 3.93
C HIS A 229 -7.21 -7.38 2.48
N ARG A 230 -6.65 -6.55 1.60
CA ARG A 230 -6.33 -6.93 0.22
C ARG A 230 -5.17 -7.93 0.11
N LEU A 231 -4.43 -8.14 1.18
CA LEU A 231 -3.25 -9.01 1.24
C LEU A 231 -3.59 -10.45 1.69
N SER A 232 -4.87 -10.78 1.83
CA SER A 232 -5.28 -12.16 2.08
C SER A 232 -4.82 -13.06 0.93
N ASP A 233 -4.27 -14.23 1.25
CA ASP A 233 -3.77 -15.24 0.31
C ASP A 233 -2.45 -14.91 -0.42
N VAL A 234 -1.79 -13.81 -0.08
CA VAL A 234 -0.51 -13.39 -0.69
C VAL A 234 0.68 -13.99 0.07
N VAL A 235 1.75 -14.32 -0.64
CA VAL A 235 2.92 -14.99 -0.05
C VAL A 235 4.25 -14.29 -0.34
N VAL A 236 4.36 -13.55 -1.43
CA VAL A 236 5.58 -12.85 -1.84
C VAL A 236 5.36 -11.35 -1.81
N PHE A 237 6.25 -10.65 -1.14
CA PHE A 237 6.17 -9.20 -0.96
C PHE A 237 7.47 -8.51 -1.36
N SER A 238 7.36 -7.32 -1.95
CA SER A 238 8.49 -6.38 -2.08
C SER A 238 8.04 -5.00 -1.62
N LYS A 239 8.80 -4.41 -0.71
CA LYS A 239 8.52 -3.08 -0.15
C LYS A 239 9.48 -2.05 -0.68
N TYR A 240 8.94 -0.90 -1.03
CA TYR A 240 9.67 0.29 -1.44
C TYR A 240 9.22 1.50 -0.61
N ASP A 241 10.08 2.48 -0.51
CA ASP A 241 9.80 3.78 0.10
C ASP A 241 10.25 4.86 -0.89
N VAL A 242 9.33 5.73 -1.25
CA VAL A 242 9.63 6.84 -2.17
C VAL A 242 10.48 7.85 -1.42
N LYS A 243 11.71 8.05 -1.86
CA LYS A 243 12.68 8.87 -1.15
C LYS A 243 12.26 10.34 -1.10
N SER A 244 11.94 10.83 0.10
CA SER A 244 11.51 12.23 0.29
C SER A 244 10.39 12.61 -0.68
N GLY A 245 9.33 11.79 -0.77
CA GLY A 245 8.33 11.84 -1.84
C GLY A 245 7.80 13.23 -2.15
N PHE A 246 7.47 14.03 -1.12
CA PHE A 246 7.01 15.40 -1.31
C PHE A 246 8.03 16.28 -2.08
N TRP A 247 9.33 16.05 -1.92
CA TRP A 247 10.34 16.80 -2.66
C TRP A 247 10.47 16.40 -4.13
N GLN A 248 9.86 15.30 -4.52
CA GLN A 248 9.78 14.89 -5.92
C GLN A 248 8.69 15.61 -6.70
N VAL A 249 7.81 16.32 -5.99
CA VAL A 249 6.73 17.11 -6.56
C VAL A 249 7.10 18.58 -6.55
N GLN A 250 7.02 19.22 -7.72
CA GLN A 250 7.29 20.65 -7.86
C GLN A 250 6.05 21.48 -7.48
N ILE A 251 6.29 22.67 -7.01
CA ILE A 251 5.25 23.66 -6.88
C ILE A 251 5.22 24.50 -8.17
N SER A 252 4.01 24.80 -8.65
CA SER A 252 3.80 25.72 -9.75
C SER A 252 4.56 27.01 -9.56
N GLU A 253 5.20 27.54 -10.60
CA GLU A 253 6.04 28.75 -10.49
C GLU A 253 5.30 29.92 -9.84
N ASN A 254 4.01 30.04 -10.18
CA ASN A 254 3.14 31.10 -9.64
C ASN A 254 2.83 30.95 -8.14
N ASP A 255 3.06 29.78 -7.56
CA ASP A 255 2.73 29.47 -6.17
C ASP A 255 3.95 29.32 -5.26
N LYS A 256 5.16 29.22 -5.81
CA LYS A 256 6.38 29.05 -5.04
C LYS A 256 6.60 30.15 -3.98
N TYR A 257 6.20 31.39 -4.28
CA TYR A 257 6.36 32.50 -3.35
C TYR A 257 5.60 32.30 -2.05
N LYS A 258 4.48 31.54 -2.06
CA LYS A 258 3.65 31.25 -0.88
C LYS A 258 4.42 30.46 0.18
N THR A 259 5.38 29.64 -0.23
CA THR A 259 6.18 28.79 0.65
C THR A 259 7.40 29.47 1.28
N ALA A 260 7.49 30.78 1.18
CA ALA A 260 8.65 31.51 1.67
C ALA A 260 8.79 31.43 3.18
N PHE A 261 10.03 31.31 3.63
CA PHE A 261 10.39 31.20 5.03
C PHE A 261 11.66 32.00 5.36
N THR A 262 11.81 32.37 6.61
CA THR A 262 12.93 33.20 7.10
C THR A 262 13.75 32.42 8.13
N ILE A 263 15.05 32.65 8.05
CA ILE A 263 16.07 32.21 9.01
C ILE A 263 16.95 33.43 9.33
N PRO A 264 17.82 33.44 10.37
CA PRO A 264 18.59 34.59 10.78
C PRO A 264 19.42 35.27 9.68
N PHE A 265 19.86 34.52 8.67
CA PHE A 265 20.76 35.04 7.64
C PHE A 265 20.14 34.99 6.21
N GLY A 266 18.80 34.85 6.09
CA GLY A 266 18.19 34.93 4.78
C GLY A 266 16.70 34.60 4.69
N HIS A 267 16.16 34.92 3.53
CA HIS A 267 14.76 34.61 3.17
C HIS A 267 14.74 33.75 1.92
N TYR A 268 14.09 32.62 2.00
CA TYR A 268 14.09 31.57 0.98
C TYR A 268 12.67 31.11 0.67
N LYS A 269 12.47 30.49 -0.49
CA LYS A 269 11.22 29.82 -0.87
C LYS A 269 11.50 28.44 -1.44
N ARG A 270 10.55 27.52 -1.30
CA ARG A 270 10.63 26.18 -1.82
C ARG A 270 10.34 26.14 -3.34
N ASN A 271 11.07 25.31 -4.04
CA ASN A 271 10.78 24.95 -5.42
C ASN A 271 9.94 23.67 -5.51
N VAL A 272 9.98 22.85 -4.47
CA VAL A 272 9.29 21.56 -4.34
C VAL A 272 8.36 21.59 -3.12
N MET A 273 7.42 20.69 -3.10
CA MET A 273 6.42 20.60 -2.04
C MET A 273 7.09 20.30 -0.68
N PRO A 274 6.95 21.20 0.31
CA PRO A 274 7.58 21.00 1.61
C PRO A 274 6.72 20.15 2.55
N PHE A 275 7.36 19.57 3.54
CA PHE A 275 6.67 19.02 4.69
C PHE A 275 5.95 20.14 5.47
N GLY A 276 4.79 19.82 6.03
CA GLY A 276 3.99 20.73 6.87
C GLY A 276 2.92 21.52 6.13
N LEU A 277 2.81 21.44 4.81
CA LEU A 277 1.62 21.88 4.09
C LEU A 277 0.46 20.91 4.33
N LYS A 278 -0.75 21.45 4.63
CA LYS A 278 -1.93 20.63 4.94
C LYS A 278 -2.37 19.72 3.78
N ASN A 279 -2.15 20.17 2.56
CA ASN A 279 -2.56 19.43 1.34
C ASN A 279 -1.48 18.44 0.87
N ALA A 280 -0.25 18.49 1.38
CA ALA A 280 0.85 17.68 0.86
C ALA A 280 0.56 16.16 0.89
N PRO A 281 0.01 15.58 1.96
CA PRO A 281 -0.31 14.15 1.96
C PRO A 281 -1.40 13.78 0.93
N SER A 282 -2.45 14.59 0.83
CA SER A 282 -3.57 14.35 -0.10
C SER A 282 -3.14 14.49 -1.55
N GLU A 283 -2.39 15.55 -1.88
CA GLU A 283 -1.85 15.77 -3.23
C GLU A 283 -0.88 14.66 -3.64
N PHE A 284 0.01 14.25 -2.73
CA PHE A 284 0.95 13.20 -3.02
C PHE A 284 0.26 11.85 -3.21
N GLN A 285 -0.74 11.52 -2.36
CA GLN A 285 -1.52 10.31 -2.51
C GLN A 285 -2.30 10.29 -3.84
N ASN A 286 -2.86 11.44 -4.25
CA ASN A 286 -3.54 11.58 -5.54
C ASN A 286 -2.58 11.26 -6.71
N ILE A 287 -1.42 11.89 -6.72
CA ILE A 287 -0.37 11.64 -7.72
C ILE A 287 0.04 10.17 -7.77
N MET A 288 0.26 9.57 -6.60
CA MET A 288 0.66 8.17 -6.51
C MET A 288 -0.44 7.23 -6.98
N ASN A 289 -1.70 7.56 -6.69
CA ASN A 289 -2.83 6.79 -7.20
C ASN A 289 -2.97 6.92 -8.72
N ASP A 290 -2.81 8.10 -9.30
CA ASP A 290 -2.83 8.30 -10.76
C ASP A 290 -1.75 7.45 -11.45
N ILE A 291 -0.57 7.35 -10.85
CA ILE A 291 0.54 6.55 -11.37
C ILE A 291 0.28 5.04 -11.25
N PHE A 292 -0.24 4.59 -10.11
CA PHE A 292 -0.30 3.16 -9.78
C PHE A 292 -1.69 2.52 -9.82
N ASN A 293 -2.74 3.28 -10.12
CA ASN A 293 -4.12 2.78 -10.06
C ASN A 293 -4.38 1.60 -11.02
N SER A 294 -3.77 1.63 -12.21
CA SER A 294 -3.83 0.50 -13.17
C SER A 294 -3.19 -0.79 -12.62
N PHE A 295 -2.29 -0.68 -11.64
CA PHE A 295 -1.59 -1.78 -11.01
C PHE A 295 -2.13 -2.11 -9.60
N SER A 296 -3.29 -1.57 -9.25
CA SER A 296 -3.89 -1.74 -7.92
C SER A 296 -4.15 -3.20 -7.52
N HIS A 297 -4.22 -4.13 -8.48
CA HIS A 297 -4.42 -5.56 -8.24
C HIS A 297 -3.17 -6.28 -7.67
N PHE A 298 -1.97 -5.69 -7.77
CA PHE A 298 -0.75 -6.22 -7.17
C PHE A 298 0.08 -5.16 -6.42
N THR A 299 -0.41 -3.93 -6.32
CA THR A 299 0.30 -2.83 -5.68
C THR A 299 -0.59 -2.15 -4.65
N ILE A 300 -0.05 -1.87 -3.49
CA ILE A 300 -0.64 -0.97 -2.49
C ILE A 300 0.27 0.23 -2.33
N VAL A 301 -0.32 1.41 -2.41
CA VAL A 301 0.36 2.68 -2.23
C VAL A 301 -0.26 3.44 -1.07
N TYR A 302 0.56 3.83 -0.12
CA TYR A 302 0.17 4.67 1.00
C TYR A 302 1.20 5.76 1.24
N ILE A 303 0.93 6.92 0.69
CA ILE A 303 1.85 8.08 0.66
C ILE A 303 3.22 7.67 0.09
N ASP A 304 4.27 7.64 0.90
CA ASP A 304 5.65 7.29 0.48
C ASP A 304 5.90 5.76 0.44
N ASP A 305 5.07 4.95 1.10
CA ASP A 305 5.23 3.50 1.18
C ASP A 305 4.53 2.79 0.01
N VAL A 306 5.24 1.95 -0.71
CA VAL A 306 4.71 1.10 -1.79
C VAL A 306 4.99 -0.36 -1.48
N LEU A 307 3.96 -1.19 -1.55
CA LEU A 307 4.04 -2.64 -1.39
C LEU A 307 3.58 -3.33 -2.65
N ILE A 308 4.45 -4.16 -3.22
CA ILE A 308 4.13 -5.07 -4.33
C ILE A 308 3.94 -6.46 -3.75
N TYR A 309 2.89 -7.15 -4.20
CA TYR A 309 2.54 -8.45 -3.68
C TYR A 309 2.10 -9.41 -4.79
N SER A 310 2.30 -10.71 -4.56
CA SER A 310 2.00 -11.74 -5.55
C SER A 310 1.84 -13.11 -4.91
N ASN A 311 1.23 -14.03 -5.63
CA ASN A 311 0.99 -15.40 -5.19
C ASN A 311 2.10 -16.39 -5.60
N SER A 312 2.99 -15.99 -6.50
CA SER A 312 4.11 -16.81 -6.97
C SER A 312 5.33 -15.94 -7.28
N ILE A 313 6.51 -16.57 -7.37
CA ILE A 313 7.76 -15.90 -7.72
C ILE A 313 7.74 -15.38 -9.15
N ASP A 314 7.22 -16.18 -10.10
CA ASP A 314 7.18 -15.79 -11.51
C ASP A 314 6.24 -14.61 -11.76
N GLU A 315 5.09 -14.59 -11.08
CA GLU A 315 4.16 -13.48 -11.12
C GLU A 315 4.80 -12.23 -10.48
N HIS A 316 5.48 -12.41 -9.34
CA HIS A 316 6.14 -11.32 -8.65
C HIS A 316 7.24 -10.66 -9.49
N TRP A 317 7.96 -11.48 -10.27
CA TRP A 317 8.97 -11.01 -11.21
C TRP A 317 8.37 -10.07 -12.26
N LYS A 318 7.23 -10.45 -12.85
CA LYS A 318 6.52 -9.60 -13.82
C LYS A 318 6.04 -8.31 -13.19
N HIS A 319 5.47 -8.38 -11.98
CA HIS A 319 5.00 -7.21 -11.25
C HIS A 319 6.14 -6.22 -10.92
N LEU A 320 7.32 -6.73 -10.55
CA LEU A 320 8.48 -5.90 -10.28
C LEU A 320 8.99 -5.18 -11.53
N HIS A 321 8.99 -5.83 -12.69
CA HIS A 321 9.36 -5.18 -13.95
C HIS A 321 8.36 -4.09 -14.34
N SER A 322 7.06 -4.35 -14.27
CA SER A 322 6.04 -3.34 -14.53
C SER A 322 6.14 -2.16 -13.56
N PHE A 323 6.48 -2.43 -12.31
CA PHE A 323 6.71 -1.37 -11.31
C PHE A 323 7.94 -0.53 -11.65
N LEU A 324 9.05 -1.16 -12.03
CA LEU A 324 10.29 -0.46 -12.42
C LEU A 324 10.03 0.46 -13.62
N GLU A 325 9.43 -0.05 -14.69
CA GLU A 325 9.07 0.72 -15.87
C GLU A 325 8.16 1.92 -15.51
N THR A 326 7.22 1.71 -14.61
CA THR A 326 6.31 2.76 -14.14
C THR A 326 7.06 3.86 -13.37
N ILE A 327 7.97 3.49 -12.47
CA ILE A 327 8.80 4.43 -11.73
C ILE A 327 9.69 5.23 -12.68
N GLU A 328 10.39 4.59 -13.60
CA GLU A 328 11.25 5.23 -14.59
C GLU A 328 10.47 6.18 -15.48
N HIS A 329 9.33 5.72 -16.02
CA HIS A 329 8.46 6.53 -16.88
C HIS A 329 8.00 7.81 -16.17
N ASN A 330 7.62 7.71 -14.90
CA ASN A 330 7.12 8.86 -14.11
C ASN A 330 8.26 9.63 -13.42
N GLY A 331 9.49 9.16 -13.51
CA GLY A 331 10.64 9.80 -12.93
C GLY A 331 10.66 9.78 -11.40
N LEU A 332 10.00 8.82 -10.77
CA LEU A 332 10.02 8.63 -9.33
C LEU A 332 11.37 8.02 -8.89
N VAL A 333 11.71 8.25 -7.63
CA VAL A 333 12.96 7.80 -7.03
C VAL A 333 12.67 7.14 -5.69
N VAL A 334 13.23 5.96 -5.49
CA VAL A 334 13.06 5.16 -4.27
C VAL A 334 14.32 5.17 -3.40
N SER A 335 14.13 4.90 -2.11
CA SER A 335 15.21 4.87 -1.13
C SER A 335 15.92 3.52 -1.14
N ALA A 336 17.17 3.46 -1.64
CA ALA A 336 17.99 2.24 -1.68
C ALA A 336 18.03 1.50 -0.32
N LYS A 337 18.16 2.25 0.78
CA LYS A 337 18.29 1.68 2.13
C LYS A 337 17.02 1.03 2.67
N LYS A 338 15.86 1.31 2.06
CA LYS A 338 14.56 0.84 2.53
C LYS A 338 13.92 -0.20 1.61
N ILE A 339 14.55 -0.52 0.49
CA ILE A 339 14.07 -1.57 -0.41
C ILE A 339 14.21 -2.92 0.27
N LYS A 340 13.13 -3.69 0.23
CA LYS A 340 13.09 -5.10 0.62
C LYS A 340 12.44 -5.88 -0.49
N LEU A 341 13.21 -6.74 -1.15
CA LEU A 341 12.74 -7.56 -2.27
C LEU A 341 12.45 -8.99 -1.81
N TYR A 342 11.47 -9.62 -2.42
CA TYR A 342 11.17 -11.05 -2.27
C TYR A 342 11.06 -11.52 -0.82
N GLN A 343 10.29 -10.81 -0.02
CA GLN A 343 10.05 -11.17 1.38
C GLN A 343 8.82 -12.07 1.51
N THR A 344 8.86 -13.04 2.42
CA THR A 344 7.67 -13.81 2.85
C THR A 344 7.03 -13.24 4.10
N LYS A 345 7.72 -12.29 4.75
CA LYS A 345 7.22 -11.51 5.88
C LYS A 345 7.65 -10.06 5.71
N VAL A 346 6.71 -9.13 5.86
CA VAL A 346 6.97 -7.70 5.73
C VAL A 346 6.24 -6.91 6.81
N CYS A 347 6.93 -5.91 7.37
CA CYS A 347 6.27 -4.89 8.20
C CYS A 347 5.82 -3.75 7.29
N PHE A 348 4.50 -3.53 7.21
CA PHE A 348 3.88 -2.51 6.36
C PHE A 348 2.76 -1.79 7.11
N LEU A 349 2.78 -0.47 7.12
CA LEU A 349 1.82 0.41 7.80
C LEU A 349 1.64 0.13 9.32
N GLY A 350 2.63 -0.48 9.95
CA GLY A 350 2.59 -0.87 11.36
C GLY A 350 2.09 -2.29 11.62
N TYR A 351 1.75 -3.05 10.56
CA TYR A 351 1.35 -4.45 10.65
C TYR A 351 2.49 -5.37 10.22
N ASP A 352 2.66 -6.48 10.91
CA ASP A 352 3.51 -7.59 10.49
C ASP A 352 2.67 -8.56 9.64
N ILE A 353 2.94 -8.59 8.34
CA ILE A 353 2.19 -9.35 7.35
C ILE A 353 3.02 -10.55 6.93
N SER A 354 2.43 -11.75 7.01
CA SER A 354 3.05 -12.99 6.56
C SER A 354 1.98 -14.00 6.19
N LYS A 355 2.15 -14.74 5.12
CA LYS A 355 1.24 -15.79 4.64
C LYS A 355 -0.17 -15.29 4.22
N GLY A 356 -0.34 -14.00 4.00
CA GLY A 356 -1.62 -13.39 3.70
C GLY A 356 -2.44 -12.99 4.92
#